data_e01fdf55d5325719b50ac88ec8d9548f
#
_entry.id   e01fdf55d5325719b50ac88ec8d9548f
#
_cell.length_a   1.000
_cell.length_b   1.000
_cell.length_c   1.000
_cell.angle_alpha   90.00
_cell.angle_beta   90.00
_cell.angle_gamma   90.00
#
_symmetry.space_group_name_H-M   'P 1'
#
loop_
_entity.id
_entity.type
_entity.pdbx_description
1 polymer ?
#
loop_
_entity_poly.entity_id
_entity_poly.type
_entity_poly.pdbx_seq_one_letter_code
_entity_poly.pdbx_strand_id
1 'polypeptide(L)'
;MIKKVLSLFMVLALCLTLLPTAAFAEGEDVSISDGVIGGGETGEGGGIYVPPGGPTEGGGGTYIPGEDTRTEIWCVSKPDSIGRSYDGTTDGSTIPIDLTFTDDGTNEIKLKEGTGFTAKKTFDSADAGWHTVTVEIELIGDAAAKYKLKAGEETFTIGGFINKAYPKLNVSLSRTTCTVG
;
A
#
# COMPACT_ATOMS: atom_id res chain seq x y z
N MET A 1 19.25 33.29 7.66
CA MET A 1 18.08 32.36 7.58
C MET A 1 16.90 32.95 6.80
N ILE A 2 16.59 34.22 6.91
CA ILE A 2 15.44 34.89 6.25
C ILE A 2 15.45 34.77 4.71
N LYS A 3 16.61 34.82 4.04
CA LYS A 3 16.71 34.74 2.57
C LYS A 3 16.30 33.37 2.00
N LYS A 4 16.51 32.27 2.76
CA LYS A 4 16.11 30.91 2.33
C LYS A 4 14.60 30.66 2.47
N VAL A 5 13.98 31.27 3.47
CA VAL A 5 12.53 31.16 3.69
C VAL A 5 11.77 31.95 2.62
N LEU A 6 12.28 33.13 2.23
CA LEU A 6 11.67 33.95 1.20
C LEU A 6 11.69 33.28 -0.18
N SER A 7 12.78 32.56 -0.50
CA SER A 7 12.88 31.79 -1.75
C SER A 7 11.88 30.63 -1.83
N LEU A 8 11.63 29.95 -0.71
CA LEU A 8 10.66 28.84 -0.65
C LEU A 8 9.22 29.34 -0.86
N PHE A 9 8.86 30.50 -0.30
CA PHE A 9 7.55 31.10 -0.51
C PHE A 9 7.32 31.55 -1.95
N MET A 10 8.36 32.02 -2.64
CA MET A 10 8.24 32.47 -4.02
C MET A 10 8.04 31.29 -4.99
N VAL A 11 8.68 30.15 -4.74
CA VAL A 11 8.50 28.92 -5.52
C VAL A 11 7.09 28.32 -5.30
N LEU A 12 6.60 28.33 -4.06
CA LEU A 12 5.26 27.85 -3.72
C LEU A 12 4.16 28.69 -4.37
N ALA A 13 4.33 30.03 -4.40
CA ALA A 13 3.38 30.95 -5.06
C ALA A 13 3.34 30.75 -6.57
N LEU A 14 4.48 30.43 -7.20
CA LEU A 14 4.55 30.19 -8.64
C LEU A 14 3.88 28.87 -9.05
N CYS A 15 3.94 27.83 -8.21
CA CYS A 15 3.30 26.55 -8.47
C CYS A 15 1.76 26.63 -8.40
N LEU A 16 1.19 27.52 -7.59
CA LEU A 16 -0.28 27.67 -7.49
C LEU A 16 -0.91 28.33 -8.72
N THR A 17 -0.14 29.06 -9.54
CA THR A 17 -0.67 29.76 -10.73
C THR A 17 -0.70 28.88 -11.99
N LEU A 18 -0.15 27.67 -11.95
CA LEU A 18 -0.06 26.76 -13.09
C LEU A 18 -1.05 25.59 -13.03
N LEU A 19 -1.98 25.57 -12.07
CA LEU A 19 -3.03 24.56 -12.05
C LEU A 19 -4.04 24.83 -13.17
N PRO A 20 -4.24 23.91 -14.13
CA PRO A 20 -5.32 24.04 -15.11
C PRO A 20 -6.64 23.97 -14.37
N THR A 21 -7.50 24.96 -14.55
CA THR A 21 -8.89 24.91 -14.13
C THR A 21 -9.59 23.80 -14.89
N ALA A 22 -9.69 22.62 -14.30
CA ALA A 22 -10.56 21.56 -14.79
C ALA A 22 -12.00 22.09 -14.68
N ALA A 23 -12.64 22.31 -15.84
CA ALA A 23 -14.03 22.65 -15.93
C ALA A 23 -14.86 21.50 -15.32
N PHE A 24 -15.60 21.80 -14.27
CA PHE A 24 -16.65 20.92 -13.77
C PHE A 24 -17.73 20.86 -14.86
N ALA A 25 -17.82 19.73 -15.54
CA ALA A 25 -18.97 19.40 -16.34
C ALA A 25 -20.13 19.07 -15.39
N GLU A 26 -21.15 19.90 -15.39
CA GLU A 26 -22.42 19.64 -14.73
C GLU A 26 -23.02 18.36 -15.33
N GLY A 27 -23.19 17.33 -14.47
CA GLY A 27 -23.81 16.07 -14.85
C GLY A 27 -25.32 16.29 -15.10
N GLU A 28 -25.74 15.93 -16.28
CA GLU A 28 -27.15 15.94 -16.69
C GLU A 28 -27.96 14.95 -15.84
N ASP A 29 -29.07 15.45 -15.35
CA ASP A 29 -30.13 14.78 -14.65
C ASP A 29 -30.78 13.73 -15.58
N VAL A 30 -30.48 12.43 -15.35
CA VAL A 30 -31.17 11.35 -16.05
C VAL A 30 -32.45 11.01 -15.30
N SER A 31 -33.54 11.62 -15.72
CA SER A 31 -34.88 11.19 -15.31
C SER A 31 -35.21 9.86 -15.96
N ILE A 32 -35.29 8.80 -15.17
CA ILE A 32 -35.83 7.52 -15.61
C ILE A 32 -37.35 7.59 -15.48
N SER A 33 -38.01 7.73 -16.63
CA SER A 33 -39.46 7.66 -16.74
C SER A 33 -39.95 6.22 -16.52
N ASP A 34 -41.01 6.13 -15.73
CA ASP A 34 -41.93 5.01 -15.56
C ASP A 34 -42.22 4.26 -16.86
N GLY A 35 -41.91 2.97 -16.86
CA GLY A 35 -42.33 2.02 -17.86
C GLY A 35 -43.00 0.81 -17.22
N VAL A 36 -44.30 0.92 -16.98
CA VAL A 36 -45.21 -0.19 -16.71
C VAL A 36 -45.28 -1.08 -17.93
N ILE A 37 -44.84 -2.36 -17.84
CA ILE A 37 -45.28 -3.39 -18.77
C ILE A 37 -45.57 -4.67 -17.99
N GLY A 38 -46.83 -5.06 -18.13
CA GLY A 38 -47.33 -6.30 -17.60
C GLY A 38 -47.02 -7.52 -18.45
N GLY A 39 -47.09 -8.65 -17.83
CA GLY A 39 -47.59 -9.92 -18.37
C GLY A 39 -46.62 -10.83 -19.06
N GLY A 40 -46.53 -12.09 -18.55
CA GLY A 40 -46.09 -13.21 -19.36
C GLY A 40 -45.30 -14.31 -18.59
N GLU A 41 -46.01 -15.23 -18.17
CA GLU A 41 -45.81 -16.58 -17.67
C GLU A 41 -44.55 -17.38 -18.08
N THR A 42 -44.15 -18.24 -17.10
CA THR A 42 -43.64 -19.62 -17.17
C THR A 42 -42.15 -19.81 -17.38
N GLY A 43 -41.53 -20.50 -16.41
CA GLY A 43 -40.33 -21.34 -16.60
C GLY A 43 -39.40 -21.46 -15.41
N GLU A 44 -39.64 -22.50 -14.62
CA GLU A 44 -38.68 -23.34 -13.88
C GLU A 44 -37.52 -22.76 -13.09
N GLY A 45 -37.62 -22.87 -11.75
CA GLY A 45 -36.66 -23.59 -10.92
C GLY A 45 -35.26 -22.96 -10.73
N GLY A 46 -35.17 -21.86 -9.99
CA GLY A 46 -33.91 -21.46 -9.36
C GLY A 46 -34.20 -21.05 -7.93
N GLY A 47 -34.10 -22.02 -7.00
CA GLY A 47 -34.32 -21.76 -5.59
C GLY A 47 -33.36 -20.73 -5.03
N ILE A 48 -33.90 -19.59 -4.61
CA ILE A 48 -33.16 -18.60 -3.82
C ILE A 48 -33.00 -19.21 -2.42
N TYR A 49 -31.76 -19.54 -2.06
CA TYR A 49 -31.40 -19.93 -0.71
C TYR A 49 -31.61 -18.72 0.21
N VAL A 50 -32.68 -18.76 0.99
CA VAL A 50 -32.91 -17.80 2.09
C VAL A 50 -32.42 -18.46 3.38
N PRO A 51 -31.39 -17.98 4.04
CA PRO A 51 -31.00 -18.51 5.34
C PRO A 51 -32.08 -18.22 6.39
N PRO A 52 -32.45 -19.20 7.24
CA PRO A 52 -33.47 -19.03 8.26
C PRO A 52 -32.89 -18.22 9.44
N GLY A 53 -33.52 -17.08 9.76
CA GLY A 53 -33.33 -16.40 11.03
C GLY A 53 -32.90 -14.93 10.96
N GLY A 54 -33.76 -14.08 10.40
CA GLY A 54 -33.69 -12.64 10.65
C GLY A 54 -35.07 -12.15 11.12
N PRO A 55 -35.16 -11.21 12.10
CA PRO A 55 -36.42 -10.68 12.57
C PRO A 55 -37.14 -9.92 11.46
N THR A 56 -38.38 -10.33 11.21
CA THR A 56 -39.34 -9.63 10.38
C THR A 56 -39.80 -8.34 11.09
N GLU A 57 -39.27 -7.20 10.67
CA GLU A 57 -39.95 -5.93 10.87
C GLU A 57 -39.93 -5.20 9.53
N GLY A 58 -41.15 -4.82 9.08
CA GLY A 58 -41.42 -4.26 7.78
C GLY A 58 -40.80 -2.89 7.57
N GLY A 59 -40.04 -2.81 6.53
CA GLY A 59 -39.55 -1.57 5.93
C GLY A 59 -38.81 -1.96 4.67
N GLY A 60 -39.35 -1.64 3.51
CA GLY A 60 -38.71 -1.83 2.19
C GLY A 60 -37.40 -1.07 2.12
N GLY A 61 -36.36 -1.59 2.77
CA GLY A 61 -35.00 -1.13 2.66
C GLY A 61 -34.41 -1.80 1.42
N THR A 62 -34.05 -1.02 0.43
CA THR A 62 -33.19 -1.42 -0.66
C THR A 62 -31.93 -2.00 -0.03
N TYR A 63 -31.62 -3.30 -0.24
CA TYR A 63 -30.36 -3.90 0.15
C TYR A 63 -29.24 -3.19 -0.63
N ILE A 64 -28.60 -2.23 0.01
CA ILE A 64 -27.36 -1.64 -0.48
C ILE A 64 -26.26 -2.65 -0.10
N PRO A 65 -25.56 -3.27 -1.06
CA PRO A 65 -24.44 -4.17 -0.76
C PRO A 65 -23.47 -3.42 0.16
N GLY A 66 -23.16 -4.01 1.30
CA GLY A 66 -22.54 -3.44 2.47
C GLY A 66 -21.49 -2.37 2.17
N GLU A 67 -21.77 -1.18 2.63
CA GLU A 67 -20.80 -0.11 2.76
C GLU A 67 -19.59 -0.65 3.53
N ASP A 68 -18.38 -0.50 2.97
CA ASP A 68 -17.14 -0.93 3.64
C ASP A 68 -16.94 -0.10 4.91
N THR A 69 -17.31 -0.66 6.05
CA THR A 69 -17.26 0.01 7.36
C THR A 69 -15.87 0.06 7.98
N ARG A 70 -14.84 -0.48 7.29
CA ARG A 70 -13.47 -0.44 7.78
C ARG A 70 -12.95 0.99 7.86
N THR A 71 -12.22 1.28 8.93
CA THR A 71 -11.57 2.58 9.11
C THR A 71 -10.44 2.76 8.10
N GLU A 72 -10.47 3.85 7.38
CA GLU A 72 -9.40 4.22 6.44
C GLU A 72 -8.17 4.71 7.20
N ILE A 73 -6.98 4.17 6.88
CA ILE A 73 -5.72 4.55 7.49
C ILE A 73 -4.66 4.84 6.42
N TRP A 74 -3.68 5.67 6.77
CA TRP A 74 -2.53 5.97 5.90
C TRP A 74 -1.24 6.00 6.70
N CYS A 75 -0.10 5.87 6.02
CA CYS A 75 1.22 5.87 6.63
C CYS A 75 1.70 7.30 6.91
N VAL A 76 2.00 7.61 8.18
CA VAL A 76 2.53 8.92 8.60
C VAL A 76 4.01 8.89 8.94
N SER A 77 4.56 7.72 9.23
CA SER A 77 5.99 7.57 9.49
C SER A 77 6.53 6.32 8.82
N LYS A 78 7.61 6.51 8.09
CA LYS A 78 8.36 5.47 7.38
C LYS A 78 9.86 5.76 7.49
N PRO A 79 10.75 4.75 7.41
CA PRO A 79 12.18 4.99 7.40
C PRO A 79 12.59 5.73 6.12
N ASP A 80 13.64 6.56 6.21
CA ASP A 80 14.21 7.24 5.05
C ASP A 80 14.90 6.26 4.10
N SER A 81 15.48 5.18 4.65
CA SER A 81 16.16 4.16 3.88
C SER A 81 16.26 2.83 4.62
N ILE A 82 16.46 1.76 3.82
CA ILE A 82 16.77 0.42 4.30
C ILE A 82 18.07 -0.08 3.67
N GLY A 83 18.73 -1.07 4.30
CA GLY A 83 20.00 -1.57 3.80
C GLY A 83 20.14 -3.07 3.92
N ARG A 84 20.92 -3.67 3.00
CA ARG A 84 21.26 -5.09 3.02
C ARG A 84 22.65 -5.34 2.45
N SER A 85 23.15 -6.55 2.64
CA SER A 85 24.32 -7.05 1.93
C SER A 85 23.94 -7.49 0.52
N TYR A 86 24.90 -7.37 -0.40
CA TYR A 86 24.74 -7.84 -1.78
C TYR A 86 24.49 -9.35 -1.82
N ASP A 87 23.45 -9.74 -2.51
CA ASP A 87 23.06 -11.13 -2.76
C ASP A 87 22.71 -11.41 -4.22
N GLY A 88 22.88 -10.39 -5.11
CA GLY A 88 22.59 -10.50 -6.53
C GLY A 88 21.12 -10.41 -6.90
N THR A 89 20.24 -10.05 -5.96
CA THR A 89 18.79 -9.91 -6.20
C THR A 89 18.32 -8.48 -6.00
N THR A 90 17.09 -8.18 -6.41
CA THR A 90 16.40 -6.93 -6.11
C THR A 90 15.42 -7.06 -4.95
N ASP A 91 15.25 -8.29 -4.40
CA ASP A 91 14.30 -8.57 -3.33
C ASP A 91 14.79 -8.05 -1.98
N GLY A 92 14.04 -7.14 -1.38
CA GLY A 92 14.26 -6.60 -0.04
C GLY A 92 13.28 -7.10 1.01
N SER A 93 12.45 -8.11 0.70
CA SER A 93 11.34 -8.55 1.55
C SER A 93 11.77 -9.09 2.92
N THR A 94 13.02 -9.54 3.06
CA THR A 94 13.59 -10.02 4.33
C THR A 94 14.03 -8.90 5.27
N ILE A 95 14.11 -7.65 4.80
CA ILE A 95 14.52 -6.51 5.60
C ILE A 95 13.29 -6.02 6.38
N PRO A 96 13.29 -6.00 7.72
CA PRO A 96 12.16 -5.50 8.48
C PRO A 96 11.96 -4.00 8.25
N ILE A 97 10.70 -3.55 8.26
CA ILE A 97 10.34 -2.15 8.14
C ILE A 97 9.36 -1.76 9.24
N ASP A 98 9.62 -0.63 9.89
CA ASP A 98 8.72 -0.06 10.88
C ASP A 98 7.91 1.07 10.23
N LEU A 99 6.59 0.92 10.27
CA LEU A 99 5.64 1.88 9.75
C LEU A 99 4.67 2.29 10.85
N THR A 100 4.32 3.57 10.88
CA THR A 100 3.27 4.10 11.74
C THR A 100 2.14 4.62 10.88
N PHE A 101 0.93 4.20 11.19
CA PHE A 101 -0.29 4.60 10.50
C PHE A 101 -1.12 5.53 11.36
N THR A 102 -2.11 6.18 10.77
CA THR A 102 -3.11 7.00 11.45
C THR A 102 -4.43 6.93 10.69
N ASP A 103 -5.52 7.26 11.38
CA ASP A 103 -6.86 7.41 10.79
C ASP A 103 -7.35 8.87 10.80
N ASP A 104 -6.71 9.73 11.59
CA ASP A 104 -7.09 11.14 11.78
C ASP A 104 -5.92 12.13 11.68
N GLY A 105 -4.68 11.64 11.46
CA GLY A 105 -3.46 12.43 11.46
C GLY A 105 -2.90 12.76 12.85
N THR A 106 -3.56 12.34 13.93
CA THR A 106 -3.17 12.65 15.32
C THR A 106 -2.84 11.38 16.10
N ASN A 107 -3.68 10.37 16.00
CA ASN A 107 -3.52 9.11 16.72
C ASN A 107 -2.62 8.14 15.94
N GLU A 108 -1.57 7.64 16.61
CA GLU A 108 -0.69 6.65 16.03
C GLU A 108 -1.28 5.24 16.13
N ILE A 109 -1.39 4.57 14.99
CA ILE A 109 -1.76 3.16 14.88
C ILE A 109 -0.51 2.38 14.55
N LYS A 110 0.00 1.59 15.51
CA LYS A 110 1.20 0.78 15.34
C LYS A 110 0.80 -0.64 14.93
N LEU A 111 1.05 -0.95 13.67
CA LEU A 111 0.90 -2.29 13.13
C LEU A 111 2.29 -2.91 12.99
N LYS A 112 2.39 -4.21 13.25
CA LYS A 112 3.65 -4.94 13.15
C LYS A 112 3.71 -5.69 11.82
N GLU A 113 4.84 -5.60 11.11
CA GLU A 113 5.10 -6.41 9.92
C GLU A 113 5.00 -7.92 10.23
N GLY A 114 4.36 -8.66 9.36
CA GLY A 114 4.10 -10.10 9.50
C GLY A 114 2.84 -10.47 10.31
N THR A 115 2.21 -9.53 11.02
CA THR A 115 0.95 -9.79 11.77
C THR A 115 -0.16 -8.79 11.48
N GLY A 116 0.18 -7.51 11.27
CA GLY A 116 -0.77 -6.46 10.94
C GLY A 116 -0.69 -6.03 9.47
N PHE A 117 0.49 -6.10 8.90
CA PHE A 117 0.72 -5.87 7.48
C PHE A 117 1.86 -6.71 6.93
N THR A 118 1.90 -6.87 5.61
CA THR A 118 3.08 -7.32 4.86
C THR A 118 3.60 -6.17 4.01
N ALA A 119 4.92 -6.16 3.78
CA ALA A 119 5.57 -5.17 2.94
C ALA A 119 6.51 -5.88 1.96
N LYS A 120 6.17 -5.83 0.67
CA LYS A 120 7.05 -6.27 -0.40
C LYS A 120 7.97 -5.10 -0.76
N LYS A 121 9.28 -5.33 -0.70
CA LYS A 121 10.31 -4.32 -0.93
C LYS A 121 11.14 -4.72 -2.13
N THR A 122 11.19 -3.87 -3.14
CA THR A 122 11.90 -4.15 -4.40
C THR A 122 12.89 -3.02 -4.70
N PHE A 123 14.17 -3.35 -4.76
CA PHE A 123 15.22 -2.43 -5.20
C PHE A 123 15.16 -2.25 -6.72
N ASP A 124 15.47 -1.05 -7.21
CA ASP A 124 15.52 -0.73 -8.64
C ASP A 124 16.68 -1.41 -9.38
N SER A 125 17.74 -1.82 -8.65
CA SER A 125 18.85 -2.62 -9.16
C SER A 125 19.35 -3.60 -8.08
N ALA A 126 19.99 -4.68 -8.54
CA ALA A 126 20.70 -5.62 -7.67
C ALA A 126 22.16 -5.21 -7.39
N ASP A 127 22.67 -4.16 -8.02
CA ASP A 127 24.06 -3.71 -7.87
C ASP A 127 24.34 -3.17 -6.48
N ALA A 128 25.61 -3.18 -6.07
CA ALA A 128 26.00 -2.54 -4.82
C ALA A 128 26.01 -1.02 -4.95
N GLY A 129 25.41 -0.32 -3.99
CA GLY A 129 25.30 1.15 -4.00
C GLY A 129 23.97 1.65 -3.45
N TRP A 130 23.70 2.92 -3.71
CA TRP A 130 22.44 3.56 -3.38
C TRP A 130 21.40 3.30 -4.46
N HIS A 131 20.18 3.01 -4.03
CA HIS A 131 19.05 2.62 -4.85
C HIS A 131 17.76 3.27 -4.38
N THR A 132 16.74 3.22 -5.25
CA THR A 132 15.36 3.47 -4.86
C THR A 132 14.71 2.13 -4.56
N VAL A 133 13.98 2.05 -3.45
CA VAL A 133 13.22 0.87 -3.07
C VAL A 133 11.73 1.19 -3.16
N THR A 134 11.02 0.42 -3.96
CA THR A 134 9.56 0.43 -3.98
C THR A 134 9.05 -0.49 -2.89
N VAL A 135 8.15 0.03 -2.05
CA VAL A 135 7.49 -0.70 -0.96
C VAL A 135 6.01 -0.80 -1.28
N GLU A 136 5.50 -2.02 -1.38
CA GLU A 136 4.09 -2.34 -1.55
C GLU A 136 3.56 -2.91 -0.24
N ILE A 137 2.50 -2.31 0.33
CA ILE A 137 1.93 -2.68 1.63
C ILE A 137 0.59 -3.39 1.41
N GLU A 138 0.36 -4.44 2.18
CA GLU A 138 -0.92 -5.12 2.29
C GLU A 138 -1.26 -5.33 3.77
N LEU A 139 -2.45 -4.94 4.20
CA LEU A 139 -2.95 -5.23 5.55
C LEU A 139 -3.35 -6.70 5.63
N ILE A 140 -3.03 -7.35 6.75
CA ILE A 140 -3.32 -8.77 6.98
C ILE A 140 -3.98 -8.99 8.35
N GLY A 141 -4.61 -10.14 8.51
CA GLY A 141 -5.22 -10.57 9.78
C GLY A 141 -6.26 -9.58 10.32
N ASP A 142 -6.22 -9.33 11.63
CA ASP A 142 -7.15 -8.44 12.31
C ASP A 142 -7.07 -6.99 11.81
N ALA A 143 -5.89 -6.57 11.33
CA ALA A 143 -5.74 -5.23 10.77
C ALA A 143 -6.52 -5.09 9.46
N ALA A 144 -6.50 -6.09 8.58
CA ALA A 144 -7.27 -6.09 7.34
C ALA A 144 -8.79 -6.15 7.58
N ALA A 145 -9.22 -6.78 8.69
CA ALA A 145 -10.63 -6.81 9.07
C ALA A 145 -11.14 -5.45 9.59
N LYS A 146 -10.28 -4.68 10.26
CA LYS A 146 -10.65 -3.43 10.93
C LYS A 146 -10.35 -2.19 10.09
N TYR A 147 -9.27 -2.24 9.32
CA TYR A 147 -8.72 -1.11 8.58
C TYR A 147 -8.67 -1.38 7.08
N LYS A 148 -8.64 -0.31 6.31
CA LYS A 148 -8.27 -0.29 4.89
C LYS A 148 -7.24 0.81 4.64
N LEU A 149 -6.31 0.59 3.73
CA LEU A 149 -5.39 1.64 3.32
C LEU A 149 -6.14 2.69 2.50
N LYS A 150 -5.78 3.95 2.71
CA LYS A 150 -6.27 5.04 1.88
C LYS A 150 -5.77 4.85 0.46
N ALA A 151 -6.63 5.11 -0.52
CA ALA A 151 -6.31 4.93 -1.94
C ALA A 151 -5.04 5.72 -2.32
N GLY A 152 -4.06 5.00 -2.91
CA GLY A 152 -2.77 5.54 -3.29
C GLY A 152 -1.69 5.45 -2.20
N GLU A 153 -2.02 4.95 -1.00
CA GLU A 153 -1.06 4.77 0.10
C GLU A 153 -0.54 3.32 0.19
N GLU A 154 -0.97 2.44 -0.72
CA GLU A 154 -0.54 1.05 -0.78
C GLU A 154 0.91 0.90 -1.26
N THR A 155 1.42 1.92 -1.95
CA THR A 155 2.76 1.89 -2.56
C THR A 155 3.48 3.21 -2.35
N PHE A 156 4.73 3.14 -1.90
CA PHE A 156 5.61 4.30 -1.78
C PHE A 156 7.06 3.93 -2.07
N THR A 157 7.93 4.93 -2.15
CA THR A 157 9.37 4.73 -2.35
C THR A 157 10.17 5.27 -1.18
N ILE A 158 11.28 4.58 -0.87
CA ILE A 158 12.29 5.00 0.11
C ILE A 158 13.70 4.82 -0.47
N GLY A 159 14.72 5.34 0.20
CA GLY A 159 16.10 5.05 -0.12
C GLY A 159 16.45 3.59 0.18
N GLY A 160 17.44 3.05 -0.52
CA GLY A 160 18.01 1.74 -0.25
C GLY A 160 19.51 1.75 -0.42
N PHE A 161 20.21 0.92 0.35
CA PHE A 161 21.65 0.73 0.19
C PHE A 161 22.02 -0.74 0.18
N ILE A 162 22.71 -1.17 -0.89
CA ILE A 162 23.26 -2.53 -1.02
C ILE A 162 24.76 -2.46 -0.76
N ASN A 163 25.20 -3.06 0.37
CA ASN A 163 26.60 -3.17 0.71
C ASN A 163 27.30 -4.15 -0.25
N LYS A 164 28.55 -3.83 -0.65
CA LYS A 164 29.38 -4.75 -1.42
C LYS A 164 29.57 -6.06 -0.67
N ALA A 165 29.47 -7.17 -1.39
CA ALA A 165 29.88 -8.46 -0.83
C ALA A 165 31.42 -8.51 -0.77
N TYR A 166 31.93 -8.92 0.37
CA TYR A 166 33.37 -9.24 0.50
C TYR A 166 33.50 -10.76 0.37
N PRO A 167 34.20 -11.27 -0.68
CA PRO A 167 34.41 -12.69 -0.83
C PRO A 167 35.24 -13.21 0.38
N LYS A 168 34.71 -14.23 1.05
CA LYS A 168 35.48 -14.98 2.06
C LYS A 168 36.43 -15.91 1.31
N LEU A 169 37.69 -15.57 1.29
CA LEU A 169 38.72 -16.46 0.74
C LEU A 169 39.05 -17.53 1.77
N ASN A 170 38.60 -18.76 1.55
CA ASN A 170 39.04 -19.92 2.32
C ASN A 170 40.27 -20.49 1.65
N VAL A 171 41.44 -20.20 2.21
CA VAL A 171 42.72 -20.80 1.78
C VAL A 171 42.97 -22.02 2.61
N SER A 172 42.93 -23.21 2.01
CA SER A 172 43.43 -24.44 2.61
C SER A 172 44.78 -24.82 2.03
N LEU A 173 45.82 -24.94 2.88
CA LEU A 173 47.10 -25.45 2.46
C LEU A 173 47.01 -26.97 2.38
N SER A 174 47.23 -27.55 1.22
CA SER A 174 47.21 -29.00 1.01
C SER A 174 48.50 -29.69 1.47
N ARG A 175 49.56 -28.92 1.81
CA ARG A 175 50.83 -29.42 2.34
C ARG A 175 51.37 -28.54 3.46
N THR A 176 51.61 -29.11 4.59
CA THR A 176 52.24 -28.49 5.78
C THR A 176 53.72 -28.84 5.93
N THR A 177 54.30 -29.66 5.07
CA THR A 177 55.69 -30.09 5.15
C THR A 177 56.45 -29.72 3.87
N CYS A 178 57.50 -28.91 4.02
CA CYS A 178 58.57 -28.76 3.01
C CYS A 178 59.72 -29.71 3.46
N THR A 179 60.10 -30.65 2.61
CA THR A 179 61.35 -31.40 2.78
C THR A 179 62.43 -30.57 2.14
N VAL A 180 63.39 -30.13 2.96
CA VAL A 180 64.63 -29.50 2.44
C VAL A 180 65.54 -30.66 2.05
N GLY A 181 65.85 -30.73 0.73
CA GLY A 181 66.83 -31.68 0.18
C GLY A 181 68.23 -31.13 0.27
#